data_0a264052121a4b32e485ea7b3569855a
#
_entry.id   0a264052121a4b32e485ea7b3569855a
#
_cell.length_a   1.000
_cell.length_b   1.000
_cell.length_c   1.000
_cell.angle_alpha   90.00
_cell.angle_beta   90.00
_cell.angle_gamma   90.00
#
_symmetry.space_group_name_H-M   'P 1'
#
loop_
_entity.id
_entity.type
_entity.pdbx_description
1 polymer ?
#
loop_
_entity_poly.entity_id
_entity_poly.type
_entity_poly.pdbx_seq_one_letter_code
_entity_poly.pdbx_strand_id
1 'polypeptide(L)'
;MKTYDFIGIGIGPFNLSIAALAEGLDGFSSLFLERKPHFSWHPGMMVPDCHMQTSFLKDLVSAVEPTNRHSFLNYLVQRKKFYRFLTTEQRTVSREEFADYLCWAADNLTNLAFSQQVQQVSFDEQNGLFEVVTQRDRFLARHVCVGIGKQINLPDCVTAQDDTCFHASEMMLRTPDLAGKRVTVVGGGQSG
;
A
#
# COMPACT_ATOMS: atom_id res chain seq x y z
N MET A 1 -9.79 27.47 -0.53
CA MET A 1 -9.14 26.16 -0.76
C MET A 1 -8.64 25.69 0.60
N LYS A 2 -8.78 24.40 0.95
CA LYS A 2 -8.32 23.90 2.25
C LYS A 2 -6.82 23.64 2.19
N THR A 3 -6.08 24.14 3.17
CA THR A 3 -4.64 23.89 3.32
C THR A 3 -4.44 22.77 4.34
N TYR A 4 -3.64 21.76 3.98
CA TYR A 4 -3.26 20.66 4.83
C TYR A 4 -1.80 20.82 5.30
N ASP A 5 -1.48 20.35 6.47
CA ASP A 5 -0.08 20.28 6.91
C ASP A 5 0.68 19.23 6.10
N PHE A 6 -0.01 18.15 5.71
CA PHE A 6 0.61 17.04 4.99
C PHE A 6 -0.34 16.42 3.96
N ILE A 7 0.14 16.21 2.73
CA ILE A 7 -0.56 15.42 1.71
C ILE A 7 0.33 14.25 1.28
N GLY A 8 -0.22 13.02 1.37
CA GLY A 8 0.37 11.81 0.80
C GLY A 8 -0.22 11.50 -0.57
N ILE A 9 0.64 11.16 -1.54
CA ILE A 9 0.23 10.76 -2.90
C ILE A 9 0.48 9.27 -3.06
N GLY A 10 -0.59 8.50 -3.30
CA GLY A 10 -0.62 7.04 -3.28
C GLY A 10 -0.85 6.50 -1.87
N ILE A 11 -1.77 5.53 -1.73
CA ILE A 11 -2.06 4.85 -0.47
C ILE A 11 -1.52 3.42 -0.56
N GLY A 12 -0.18 3.30 -0.50
CA GLY A 12 0.52 2.05 -0.26
C GLY A 12 0.85 1.89 1.23
N PRO A 13 1.46 0.77 1.67
CA PRO A 13 1.76 0.53 3.09
C PRO A 13 2.55 1.66 3.76
N PHE A 14 3.47 2.33 3.05
CA PHE A 14 4.23 3.44 3.62
C PHE A 14 3.35 4.64 3.96
N ASN A 15 2.58 5.14 3.00
CA ASN A 15 1.69 6.27 3.25
C ASN A 15 0.51 5.88 4.16
N LEU A 16 0.06 4.62 4.15
CA LEU A 16 -0.94 4.13 5.08
C LEU A 16 -0.42 4.14 6.53
N SER A 17 0.87 3.82 6.74
CA SER A 17 1.53 3.94 8.04
C SER A 17 1.55 5.39 8.52
N ILE A 18 1.96 6.33 7.65
CA ILE A 18 1.95 7.75 7.98
C ILE A 18 0.52 8.24 8.28
N ALA A 19 -0.47 7.78 7.50
CA ALA A 19 -1.87 8.15 7.71
C ALA A 19 -2.38 7.70 9.08
N ALA A 20 -2.06 6.46 9.49
CA ALA A 20 -2.45 5.89 10.76
C ALA A 20 -1.79 6.62 11.96
N LEU A 21 -0.52 7.01 11.82
CA LEU A 21 0.19 7.76 12.86
C LEU A 21 -0.26 9.22 12.92
N ALA A 22 -0.60 9.82 11.78
CA ALA A 22 -1.02 11.22 11.71
C ALA A 22 -2.46 11.46 12.20
N GLU A 23 -3.33 10.45 12.13
CA GLU A 23 -4.76 10.60 12.50
C GLU A 23 -4.96 11.00 13.96
N GLY A 24 -4.07 10.58 14.87
CA GLY A 24 -4.16 10.88 16.29
C GLY A 24 -3.49 12.19 16.72
N LEU A 25 -2.91 12.96 15.81
CA LEU A 25 -2.15 14.17 16.14
C LEU A 25 -3.07 15.40 16.22
N ASP A 26 -3.20 15.96 17.41
CA ASP A 26 -3.97 17.19 17.63
C ASP A 26 -3.38 18.37 16.86
N GLY A 27 -4.25 19.11 16.16
CA GLY A 27 -3.87 20.29 15.40
C GLY A 27 -3.10 19.99 14.10
N PHE A 28 -2.93 18.74 13.71
CA PHE A 28 -2.28 18.33 12.48
C PHE A 28 -3.29 17.84 11.46
N SER A 29 -3.32 18.45 10.29
CA SER A 29 -4.23 18.12 9.21
C SER A 29 -3.51 17.33 8.11
N SER A 30 -3.96 16.11 7.83
CA SER A 30 -3.41 15.28 6.77
C SER A 30 -4.48 14.78 5.80
N LEU A 31 -4.07 14.50 4.55
CA LEU A 31 -4.92 13.90 3.52
C LEU A 31 -4.07 13.00 2.64
N PHE A 32 -4.55 11.79 2.37
CA PHE A 32 -3.86 10.85 1.49
C PHE A 32 -4.72 10.55 0.26
N LEU A 33 -4.15 10.71 -0.92
CA LEU A 33 -4.85 10.64 -2.21
C LEU A 33 -4.45 9.36 -2.96
N GLU A 34 -5.43 8.59 -3.40
CA GLU A 34 -5.23 7.35 -4.17
C GLU A 34 -6.09 7.37 -5.44
N ARG A 35 -5.51 7.00 -6.56
CA ARG A 35 -6.22 6.91 -7.85
C ARG A 35 -7.22 5.76 -7.93
N LYS A 36 -6.93 4.65 -7.22
CA LYS A 36 -7.82 3.48 -7.18
C LYS A 36 -9.10 3.79 -6.38
N PRO A 37 -10.19 3.07 -6.65
CA PRO A 37 -11.46 3.29 -5.94
C PRO A 37 -11.46 2.75 -4.51
N HIS A 38 -10.54 1.87 -4.16
CA HIS A 38 -10.37 1.27 -2.83
C HIS A 38 -8.93 0.84 -2.61
N PHE A 39 -8.58 0.53 -1.38
CA PHE A 39 -7.25 0.00 -1.04
C PHE A 39 -7.03 -1.36 -1.70
N SER A 40 -5.85 -1.56 -2.27
CA SER A 40 -5.40 -2.87 -2.74
C SER A 40 -3.87 -2.95 -2.70
N TRP A 41 -3.35 -4.07 -2.22
CA TRP A 41 -1.92 -4.28 -2.06
C TRP A 41 -1.44 -5.47 -2.90
N HIS A 42 -0.69 -5.18 -3.98
CA HIS A 42 -0.08 -6.16 -4.90
C HIS A 42 -1.00 -7.33 -5.33
N PRO A 43 -2.22 -7.08 -5.82
CA PRO A 43 -3.18 -8.16 -6.11
C PRO A 43 -2.65 -9.19 -7.12
N GLY A 44 -1.80 -8.79 -8.05
CA GLY A 44 -1.19 -9.70 -9.02
C GLY A 44 -0.07 -10.59 -8.46
N MET A 45 0.33 -10.41 -7.19
CA MET A 45 1.39 -11.17 -6.51
C MET A 45 0.88 -11.88 -5.25
N MET A 46 -0.43 -12.06 -5.11
CA MET A 46 -1.05 -12.75 -3.97
C MET A 46 -1.13 -14.26 -4.28
N VAL A 47 0.04 -14.86 -4.48
CA VAL A 47 0.16 -16.31 -4.71
C VAL A 47 -0.25 -17.05 -3.42
N PRO A 48 -1.07 -18.12 -3.51
CA PRO A 48 -1.45 -18.92 -2.35
C PRO A 48 -0.25 -19.37 -1.53
N ASP A 49 -0.43 -19.50 -0.22
CA ASP A 49 0.58 -19.95 0.75
C ASP A 49 1.85 -19.08 0.85
N CYS A 50 1.86 -17.91 0.23
CA CYS A 50 2.96 -16.97 0.40
C CYS A 50 2.90 -16.26 1.75
N HIS A 51 4.02 -16.27 2.47
CA HIS A 51 4.18 -15.62 3.76
C HIS A 51 4.96 -14.31 3.67
N MET A 52 4.72 -13.43 4.65
CA MET A 52 5.55 -12.25 4.87
C MET A 52 6.96 -12.69 5.28
N GLN A 53 7.99 -11.98 4.83
CA GLN A 53 9.38 -12.26 5.23
C GLN A 53 9.76 -11.58 6.54
N THR A 54 8.95 -10.64 6.98
CA THR A 54 9.17 -9.88 8.21
C THR A 54 8.17 -10.27 9.27
N SER A 55 8.55 -10.07 10.54
CA SER A 55 7.62 -10.26 11.66
C SER A 55 6.35 -9.44 11.47
N PHE A 56 5.22 -9.97 11.93
CA PHE A 56 3.95 -9.25 11.99
C PHE A 56 4.01 -7.96 12.82
N LEU A 57 4.99 -7.82 13.72
CA LEU A 57 5.25 -6.59 14.48
C LEU A 57 5.85 -5.46 13.62
N LYS A 58 6.27 -5.75 12.39
CA LYS A 58 6.54 -4.72 11.37
C LYS A 58 5.27 -4.34 10.64
N ASP A 59 4.24 -4.08 11.40
CA ASP A 59 2.97 -3.55 10.94
C ASP A 59 3.06 -2.03 10.64
N LEU A 60 1.93 -1.37 10.49
CA LEU A 60 1.87 0.05 10.12
C LEU A 60 2.40 0.99 11.23
N VAL A 61 2.27 0.62 12.51
CA VAL A 61 2.38 1.59 13.62
C VAL A 61 3.18 1.09 14.81
N SER A 62 3.23 -0.23 15.09
CA SER A 62 3.71 -0.77 16.37
C SER A 62 5.16 -0.43 16.68
N ALA A 63 6.01 -0.23 15.65
CA ALA A 63 7.41 0.15 15.84
C ALA A 63 7.59 1.60 16.34
N VAL A 64 6.58 2.45 16.15
CA VAL A 64 6.59 3.88 16.55
C VAL A 64 5.66 4.10 17.73
N GLU A 65 4.44 3.57 17.65
CA GLU A 65 3.39 3.74 18.65
C GLU A 65 2.71 2.39 18.92
N PRO A 66 3.23 1.56 19.85
CA PRO A 66 2.72 0.21 20.11
C PRO A 66 1.25 0.17 20.58
N THR A 67 0.74 1.26 21.13
CA THR A 67 -0.64 1.38 21.61
C THR A 67 -1.62 1.88 20.56
N ASN A 68 -1.15 2.18 19.34
CA ASN A 68 -1.98 2.70 18.27
C ASN A 68 -3.09 1.71 17.89
N ARG A 69 -4.31 2.25 17.74
CA ARG A 69 -5.51 1.47 17.42
C ARG A 69 -5.43 0.74 16.06
N HIS A 70 -4.54 1.15 15.16
CA HIS A 70 -4.34 0.54 13.84
C HIS A 70 -3.23 -0.53 13.85
N SER A 71 -2.79 -1.02 15.03
CA SER A 71 -1.82 -2.10 15.13
C SER A 71 -2.37 -3.44 14.64
N PHE A 72 -1.48 -4.31 14.16
CA PHE A 72 -1.85 -5.68 13.74
C PHE A 72 -2.48 -6.49 14.89
N LEU A 73 -2.00 -6.30 16.12
CA LEU A 73 -2.57 -6.97 17.28
C LEU A 73 -4.01 -6.52 17.54
N ASN A 74 -4.30 -5.22 17.41
CA ASN A 74 -5.68 -4.74 17.55
C ASN A 74 -6.59 -5.26 16.42
N TYR A 75 -6.08 -5.34 15.18
CA TYR A 75 -6.80 -5.99 14.09
C TYR A 75 -7.19 -7.43 14.44
N LEU A 76 -6.26 -8.23 14.96
CA LEU A 76 -6.57 -9.61 15.38
C LEU A 76 -7.66 -9.66 16.45
N VAL A 77 -7.64 -8.74 17.42
CA VAL A 77 -8.67 -8.64 18.46
C VAL A 77 -10.02 -8.28 17.85
N GLN A 78 -10.08 -7.25 17.01
CA GLN A 78 -11.31 -6.80 16.33
C GLN A 78 -11.92 -7.88 15.42
N ARG A 79 -11.09 -8.66 14.76
CA ARG A 79 -11.50 -9.76 13.89
C ARG A 79 -11.71 -11.09 14.65
N LYS A 80 -11.59 -11.09 15.99
CA LYS A 80 -11.74 -12.28 16.85
C LYS A 80 -10.76 -13.42 16.50
N LYS A 81 -9.59 -13.08 15.96
CA LYS A 81 -8.56 -14.03 15.53
C LYS A 81 -7.41 -14.16 16.54
N PHE A 82 -7.36 -13.32 17.58
CA PHE A 82 -6.19 -13.15 18.47
C PHE A 82 -5.74 -14.45 19.13
N TYR A 83 -6.62 -15.16 19.82
CA TYR A 83 -6.25 -16.41 20.50
C TYR A 83 -5.85 -17.53 19.52
N ARG A 84 -6.56 -17.63 18.39
CA ARG A 84 -6.19 -18.58 17.34
C ARG A 84 -4.80 -18.27 16.79
N PHE A 85 -4.48 -17.02 16.60
CA PHE A 85 -3.16 -16.58 16.13
C PHE A 85 -2.06 -16.93 17.15
N LEU A 86 -2.28 -16.72 18.45
CA LEU A 86 -1.31 -17.07 19.49
C LEU A 86 -0.97 -18.56 19.50
N THR A 87 -1.93 -19.44 19.22
CA THR A 87 -1.68 -20.90 19.20
C THR A 87 -0.85 -21.37 18.02
N THR A 88 -0.63 -20.52 17.00
CA THR A 88 0.20 -20.88 15.83
C THR A 88 1.70 -20.71 16.08
N GLU A 89 2.10 -19.94 17.11
CA GLU A 89 3.49 -19.58 17.44
C GLU A 89 4.27 -18.98 16.25
N GLN A 90 3.57 -18.47 15.23
CA GLN A 90 4.18 -17.96 14.02
C GLN A 90 4.75 -16.54 14.22
N ARG A 91 5.95 -16.31 13.68
CA ARG A 91 6.57 -14.97 13.64
C ARG A 91 6.10 -14.14 12.45
N THR A 92 5.63 -14.81 11.41
CA THR A 92 5.20 -14.19 10.16
C THR A 92 3.78 -14.65 9.86
N VAL A 93 3.07 -13.86 9.09
CA VAL A 93 1.71 -14.17 8.63
C VAL A 93 1.69 -14.37 7.13
N SER A 94 0.63 -14.99 6.61
CA SER A 94 0.42 -15.05 5.17
C SER A 94 0.30 -13.64 4.59
N ARG A 95 0.67 -13.49 3.32
CA ARG A 95 0.49 -12.20 2.61
C ARG A 95 -0.98 -11.80 2.53
N GLU A 96 -1.86 -12.78 2.43
CA GLU A 96 -3.30 -12.57 2.42
C GLU A 96 -3.79 -11.98 3.76
N GLU A 97 -3.41 -12.59 4.90
CA GLU A 97 -3.77 -12.06 6.23
C GLU A 97 -3.21 -10.65 6.45
N PHE A 98 -1.99 -10.38 5.95
CA PHE A 98 -1.42 -9.04 6.06
C PHE A 98 -2.13 -8.04 5.14
N ALA A 99 -2.56 -8.44 3.95
CA ALA A 99 -3.37 -7.61 3.06
C ALA A 99 -4.75 -7.29 3.67
N ASP A 100 -5.40 -8.27 4.30
CA ASP A 100 -6.65 -8.07 5.04
C ASP A 100 -6.49 -7.06 6.18
N TYR A 101 -5.37 -7.13 6.89
CA TYR A 101 -5.03 -6.13 7.91
C TYR A 101 -4.88 -4.73 7.32
N LEU A 102 -4.14 -4.59 6.21
CA LEU A 102 -3.97 -3.29 5.55
C LEU A 102 -5.30 -2.71 5.04
N CYS A 103 -6.17 -3.55 4.48
CA CYS A 103 -7.52 -3.16 4.08
C CYS A 103 -8.34 -2.70 5.30
N TRP A 104 -8.31 -3.48 6.39
CA TRP A 104 -8.99 -3.10 7.62
C TRP A 104 -8.51 -1.75 8.17
N ALA A 105 -7.20 -1.51 8.16
CA ALA A 105 -6.66 -0.22 8.59
C ALA A 105 -7.14 0.92 7.68
N ALA A 106 -7.09 0.72 6.36
CA ALA A 106 -7.57 1.71 5.40
C ALA A 106 -9.06 2.04 5.57
N ASP A 107 -9.90 1.04 5.86
CA ASP A 107 -11.34 1.21 6.07
C ASP A 107 -11.68 1.98 7.37
N ASN A 108 -10.74 2.00 8.33
CA ASN A 108 -10.93 2.66 9.63
C ASN A 108 -10.22 4.01 9.75
N LEU A 109 -9.54 4.48 8.70
CA LEU A 109 -8.89 5.78 8.64
C LEU A 109 -9.79 6.82 7.97
N THR A 110 -9.81 8.04 8.52
CA THR A 110 -10.67 9.13 8.04
C THR A 110 -9.97 10.14 7.14
N ASN A 111 -8.65 10.08 7.07
CA ASN A 111 -7.79 10.99 6.30
C ASN A 111 -7.39 10.44 4.92
N LEU A 112 -8.10 9.43 4.41
CA LEU A 112 -7.87 8.83 3.10
C LEU A 112 -8.94 9.29 2.09
N ALA A 113 -8.52 9.52 0.84
CA ALA A 113 -9.41 9.85 -0.28
C ALA A 113 -9.06 9.00 -1.50
N PHE A 114 -9.95 8.09 -1.85
CA PHE A 114 -9.86 7.22 -3.00
C PHE A 114 -10.49 7.85 -4.25
N SER A 115 -10.20 7.30 -5.44
CA SER A 115 -10.62 7.86 -6.74
C SER A 115 -10.15 9.29 -6.96
N GLN A 116 -8.99 9.64 -6.40
CA GLN A 116 -8.31 10.93 -6.48
C GLN A 116 -6.97 10.78 -7.19
N GLN A 117 -6.98 10.76 -8.51
CA GLN A 117 -5.76 10.68 -9.29
C GLN A 117 -5.07 12.04 -9.33
N VAL A 118 -3.92 12.15 -8.67
CA VAL A 118 -3.07 13.33 -8.76
C VAL A 118 -2.47 13.42 -10.16
N GLN A 119 -2.61 14.58 -10.79
CA GLN A 119 -2.11 14.88 -12.13
C GLN A 119 -0.88 15.78 -12.09
N GLN A 120 -0.84 16.69 -11.13
CA GLN A 120 0.23 17.66 -11.02
C GLN A 120 0.50 18.02 -9.57
N VAL A 121 1.78 18.23 -9.27
CA VAL A 121 2.25 18.86 -8.03
C VAL A 121 3.16 20.02 -8.42
N SER A 122 2.91 21.19 -7.90
CA SER A 122 3.74 22.39 -8.09
C SER A 122 4.01 23.03 -6.74
N PHE A 123 5.13 23.76 -6.63
CA PHE A 123 5.47 24.54 -5.45
C PHE A 123 5.30 26.03 -5.74
N ASP A 124 4.53 26.70 -4.91
CA ASP A 124 4.34 28.15 -4.95
C ASP A 124 5.36 28.78 -4.00
N GLU A 125 6.41 29.35 -4.57
CA GLU A 125 7.50 30.00 -3.80
C GLU A 125 7.02 31.25 -3.03
N GLN A 126 5.98 31.94 -3.51
CA GLN A 126 5.49 33.13 -2.86
C GLN A 126 4.76 32.81 -1.56
N ASN A 127 3.98 31.76 -1.56
CA ASN A 127 3.18 31.32 -0.41
C ASN A 127 3.86 30.20 0.41
N GLY A 128 4.94 29.59 -0.10
CA GLY A 128 5.64 28.49 0.55
C GLY A 128 4.79 27.22 0.67
N LEU A 129 3.91 26.97 -0.30
CA LEU A 129 2.96 25.86 -0.28
C LEU A 129 3.07 25.02 -1.57
N PHE A 130 2.81 23.74 -1.44
CA PHE A 130 2.56 22.86 -2.57
C PHE A 130 1.10 22.96 -3.01
N GLU A 131 0.87 23.07 -4.31
CA GLU A 131 -0.42 22.85 -4.93
C GLU A 131 -0.47 21.43 -5.49
N VAL A 132 -1.46 20.65 -5.06
CA VAL A 132 -1.71 19.29 -5.52
C VAL A 132 -3.02 19.26 -6.29
N VAL A 133 -2.95 18.96 -7.60
CA VAL A 133 -4.09 18.97 -8.51
C VAL A 133 -4.46 17.53 -8.86
N THR A 134 -5.73 17.19 -8.65
CA THR A 134 -6.34 15.93 -9.10
C THR A 134 -7.25 16.19 -10.30
N GLN A 135 -7.89 15.14 -10.81
CA GLN A 135 -8.90 15.29 -11.87
C GLN A 135 -10.13 16.11 -11.43
N ARG A 136 -10.41 16.17 -10.14
CA ARG A 136 -11.66 16.74 -9.59
C ARG A 136 -11.42 17.97 -8.71
N ASP A 137 -10.30 17.97 -7.98
CA ASP A 137 -10.06 18.90 -6.89
C ASP A 137 -8.65 19.48 -6.92
N ARG A 138 -8.46 20.58 -6.16
CA ARG A 138 -7.17 21.20 -5.89
C ARG A 138 -6.99 21.33 -4.39
N PHE A 139 -5.81 21.01 -3.92
CA PHE A 139 -5.44 21.05 -2.51
C PHE A 139 -4.15 21.83 -2.33
N LEU A 140 -4.01 22.48 -1.18
CA LEU A 140 -2.75 23.11 -0.77
C LEU A 140 -2.14 22.30 0.38
N ALA A 141 -0.81 22.18 0.41
CA ALA A 141 -0.10 21.47 1.45
C ALA A 141 1.20 22.16 1.85
N ARG A 142 1.57 22.07 3.13
CA ARG A 142 2.91 22.48 3.61
C ARG A 142 3.96 21.44 3.23
N HIS A 143 3.59 20.16 3.28
CA HIS A 143 4.46 19.02 2.96
C HIS A 143 3.74 18.04 2.05
N VAL A 144 4.50 17.44 1.11
CA VAL A 144 4.00 16.40 0.22
C VAL A 144 4.91 15.19 0.30
N CYS A 145 4.31 13.99 0.44
CA CYS A 145 5.01 12.71 0.36
C CYS A 145 4.53 11.91 -0.84
N VAL A 146 5.45 11.52 -1.73
CA VAL A 146 5.14 10.73 -2.92
C VAL A 146 5.38 9.26 -2.63
N GLY A 147 4.30 8.49 -2.47
CA GLY A 147 4.31 7.06 -2.15
C GLY A 147 3.66 6.19 -3.23
N ILE A 148 3.93 6.48 -4.50
CA ILE A 148 3.28 5.84 -5.68
C ILE A 148 3.80 4.44 -6.02
N GLY A 149 4.78 3.93 -5.26
CA GLY A 149 5.36 2.62 -5.47
C GLY A 149 6.48 2.61 -6.52
N LYS A 150 6.77 1.43 -7.05
CA LYS A 150 7.85 1.19 -8.03
C LYS A 150 7.26 1.03 -9.43
N GLN A 151 7.98 1.50 -10.42
CA GLN A 151 7.73 1.16 -11.81
C GLN A 151 8.31 -0.22 -12.13
N ILE A 152 7.57 -1.00 -12.94
CA ILE A 152 8.08 -2.26 -13.48
C ILE A 152 9.27 -1.95 -14.39
N ASN A 153 10.40 -2.61 -14.13
CA ASN A 153 11.57 -2.59 -14.99
C ASN A 153 11.66 -3.94 -15.70
N LEU A 154 11.59 -3.92 -17.03
CA LEU A 154 11.74 -5.10 -17.84
C LEU A 154 13.20 -5.17 -18.38
N PRO A 155 13.78 -6.38 -18.48
CA PRO A 155 15.07 -6.55 -19.16
C PRO A 155 14.99 -6.10 -20.63
N ASP A 156 16.10 -5.60 -21.18
CA ASP A 156 16.16 -5.10 -22.58
C ASP A 156 15.79 -6.15 -23.62
N CYS A 157 15.93 -7.44 -23.28
CA CYS A 157 15.53 -8.54 -24.15
C CYS A 157 14.01 -8.72 -24.27
N VAL A 158 13.21 -8.06 -23.39
CA VAL A 158 11.76 -8.10 -23.44
C VAL A 158 11.24 -6.90 -24.22
N THR A 159 10.93 -7.10 -25.49
CA THR A 159 10.51 -6.04 -26.40
C THR A 159 9.01 -5.77 -26.35
N ALA A 160 8.22 -6.74 -25.88
CA ALA A 160 6.77 -6.62 -25.70
C ALA A 160 6.30 -7.54 -24.57
N GLN A 161 5.18 -7.18 -23.94
CA GLN A 161 4.43 -8.05 -23.04
C GLN A 161 3.15 -8.51 -23.73
N ASP A 162 2.84 -9.80 -23.59
CA ASP A 162 1.64 -10.43 -24.10
C ASP A 162 1.17 -11.55 -23.14
N ASP A 163 0.26 -12.40 -23.58
CA ASP A 163 -0.24 -13.49 -22.74
C ASP A 163 0.78 -14.60 -22.47
N THR A 164 1.90 -14.62 -23.20
CA THR A 164 2.99 -15.60 -23.03
C THR A 164 4.23 -15.00 -22.35
N CYS A 165 4.36 -13.69 -22.33
CA CYS A 165 5.48 -12.97 -21.73
C CYS A 165 4.98 -11.78 -20.92
N PHE A 166 5.04 -11.87 -19.61
CA PHE A 166 4.54 -10.83 -18.70
C PHE A 166 5.36 -10.74 -17.43
N HIS A 167 5.25 -9.62 -16.73
CA HIS A 167 5.94 -9.40 -15.48
C HIS A 167 5.27 -10.16 -14.33
N ALA A 168 6.06 -10.68 -13.37
CA ALA A 168 5.58 -11.45 -12.22
C ALA A 168 4.48 -10.74 -11.41
N SER A 169 4.46 -9.39 -11.40
CA SER A 169 3.40 -8.63 -10.72
C SER A 169 1.99 -8.81 -11.31
N GLU A 170 1.87 -9.47 -12.46
CA GLU A 170 0.59 -9.75 -13.13
C GLU A 170 0.15 -11.21 -13.02
N MET A 171 0.97 -12.06 -12.38
CA MET A 171 0.75 -13.52 -12.34
C MET A 171 -0.66 -13.89 -11.90
N MET A 172 -1.15 -13.33 -10.80
CA MET A 172 -2.48 -13.63 -10.26
C MET A 172 -3.62 -12.89 -10.98
N LEU A 173 -3.31 -11.87 -11.78
CA LEU A 173 -4.29 -11.18 -12.60
C LEU A 173 -4.52 -11.90 -13.93
N ARG A 174 -3.49 -12.52 -14.46
CA ARG A 174 -3.55 -13.28 -15.72
C ARG A 174 -3.95 -14.73 -15.53
N THR A 175 -3.65 -15.32 -14.35
CA THR A 175 -3.94 -16.73 -14.01
C THR A 175 -3.66 -17.70 -15.16
N PRO A 176 -2.44 -17.73 -15.73
CA PRO A 176 -2.13 -18.52 -16.92
C PRO A 176 -2.25 -20.02 -16.62
N ASP A 177 -2.81 -20.76 -17.56
CA ASP A 177 -2.73 -22.23 -17.49
C ASP A 177 -1.33 -22.69 -17.86
N LEU A 178 -0.58 -23.16 -16.88
CA LEU A 178 0.81 -23.63 -17.04
C LEU A 178 0.93 -25.15 -17.14
N ALA A 179 -0.19 -25.89 -17.06
CA ALA A 179 -0.16 -27.35 -17.08
C ALA A 179 0.43 -27.86 -18.42
N GLY A 180 1.47 -28.71 -18.31
CA GLY A 180 2.16 -29.28 -19.45
C GLY A 180 2.99 -28.31 -20.30
N LYS A 181 3.15 -27.05 -19.87
CA LYS A 181 3.95 -26.03 -20.58
C LYS A 181 5.37 -25.96 -20.03
N ARG A 182 6.32 -25.58 -20.89
CA ARG A 182 7.66 -25.17 -20.47
C ARG A 182 7.61 -23.71 -20.10
N VAL A 183 7.94 -23.40 -18.85
CA VAL A 183 7.95 -22.04 -18.33
C VAL A 183 9.38 -21.60 -18.10
N THR A 184 9.73 -20.41 -18.57
CA THR A 184 11.02 -19.77 -18.27
C THR A 184 10.78 -18.56 -17.38
N VAL A 185 11.45 -18.52 -16.24
CA VAL A 185 11.46 -17.35 -15.34
C VAL A 185 12.78 -16.61 -15.55
N VAL A 186 12.68 -15.32 -15.87
CA VAL A 186 13.83 -14.45 -16.06
C VAL A 186 14.04 -13.61 -14.81
N GLY A 187 15.12 -13.86 -14.09
CA GLY A 187 15.48 -13.21 -12.84
C GLY A 187 15.50 -14.19 -11.67
N GLY A 188 16.43 -13.96 -10.73
CA GLY A 188 16.61 -14.75 -9.50
C GLY A 188 16.21 -13.99 -8.24
N GLY A 189 15.28 -13.06 -8.34
CA GLY A 189 14.76 -12.31 -7.21
C GLY A 189 13.72 -13.12 -6.43
N GLN A 190 13.18 -12.50 -5.39
CA GLN A 190 12.21 -13.09 -4.47
C GLN A 190 10.88 -13.48 -5.14
N SER A 191 10.55 -12.88 -6.27
CA SER A 191 9.32 -13.14 -7.03
C SER A 191 9.55 -14.02 -8.26
N GLY A 192 10.75 -14.54 -8.41
CA GLY A 192 11.15 -15.43 -9.51
C GLY A 192 11.07 -16.90 -9.15
#